data_cfc8253eaf1c593734e8aa7fa9391b2a
#
_entry.id   cfc8253eaf1c593734e8aa7fa9391b2a
#
_cell.length_a   1.000
_cell.length_b   1.000
_cell.length_c   1.000
_cell.angle_alpha   90.00
_cell.angle_beta   90.00
_cell.angle_gamma   90.00
#
_symmetry.space_group_name_H-M   'P 1'
#
loop_
_entity.id
_entity.type
_entity.pdbx_description
1 polymer ?
#
loop_
_entity_poly.entity_id
_entity_poly.type
_entity_poly.pdbx_seq_one_letter_code
_entity_poly.pdbx_strand_id
1 'polypeptide(L)'
;MEKYLLPIDENKEPVEFANQQLKVFWLPDEIKVEKDIQDILVNFTPSEKHAVITTLKLFSIYETHAGSEYWGSRFKKMFNGAEFHRMASVFSMFELAVHAPFYNKINQLLHIDTPEFYMSYLDNPVLKDRVEYISNIINSEDDLLSLAMFSLVEGVILYSSFAFLKHY
;
A
#
# COMPACT_ATOMS: atom_id res chain seq x y z
N MET A 1 -15.21 -24.72 -4.97
CA MET A 1 -15.16 -24.08 -3.63
C MET A 1 -16.57 -23.92 -3.11
N GLU A 2 -16.86 -24.44 -1.94
CA GLU A 2 -18.11 -24.18 -1.24
C GLU A 2 -18.19 -22.71 -0.82
N LYS A 3 -19.33 -22.08 -1.05
CA LYS A 3 -19.49 -20.62 -0.83
C LYS A 3 -20.15 -20.37 0.54
N TYR A 4 -19.36 -20.40 1.61
CA TYR A 4 -19.82 -20.04 2.94
C TYR A 4 -18.76 -19.15 3.62
N LEU A 5 -19.19 -18.36 4.60
CA LEU A 5 -18.34 -17.40 5.33
C LEU A 5 -18.01 -17.85 6.76
N LEU A 6 -18.51 -19.00 7.18
CA LEU A 6 -18.18 -19.52 8.51
C LEU A 6 -16.73 -20.01 8.51
N PRO A 7 -15.87 -19.49 9.40
CA PRO A 7 -14.51 -20.00 9.50
C PRO A 7 -14.55 -21.44 10.01
N ILE A 8 -13.79 -22.31 9.35
CA ILE A 8 -13.48 -23.61 9.93
C ILE A 8 -12.46 -23.43 11.06
N ASP A 9 -12.47 -24.33 12.04
CA ASP A 9 -11.60 -24.20 13.22
C ASP A 9 -10.10 -24.09 12.90
N GLU A 10 -9.70 -24.68 11.80
CA GLU A 10 -8.32 -24.69 11.29
C GLU A 10 -7.87 -23.33 10.69
N ASN A 11 -8.81 -22.49 10.28
CA ASN A 11 -8.54 -21.25 9.54
C ASN A 11 -9.23 -20.03 10.18
N LYS A 12 -9.17 -19.92 11.52
CA LYS A 12 -9.75 -18.77 12.23
C LYS A 12 -8.95 -17.48 12.06
N GLU A 13 -7.63 -17.59 11.98
CA GLU A 13 -6.73 -16.45 11.92
C GLU A 13 -7.03 -15.48 10.78
N PRO A 14 -7.30 -15.90 9.54
CA PRO A 14 -7.63 -14.95 8.47
C PRO A 14 -8.87 -14.09 8.78
N VAL A 15 -9.88 -14.69 9.42
CA VAL A 15 -11.08 -13.94 9.84
C VAL A 15 -10.78 -12.98 10.97
N GLU A 16 -9.94 -13.38 11.93
CA GLU A 16 -9.51 -12.52 13.03
C GLU A 16 -8.70 -11.33 12.53
N PHE A 17 -7.75 -11.53 11.60
CA PHE A 17 -7.01 -10.45 10.94
C PHE A 17 -7.94 -9.47 10.21
N ALA A 18 -8.90 -9.99 9.42
CA ALA A 18 -9.89 -9.14 8.77
C ALA A 18 -10.69 -8.30 9.79
N ASN A 19 -11.12 -8.92 10.89
CA ASN A 19 -11.88 -8.23 11.93
C ASN A 19 -11.03 -7.22 12.70
N GLN A 20 -9.74 -7.50 12.94
CA GLN A 20 -8.83 -6.55 13.57
C GLN A 20 -8.59 -5.34 12.67
N GLN A 21 -8.36 -5.57 11.39
CA GLN A 21 -8.17 -4.49 10.41
C GLN A 21 -9.40 -3.58 10.33
N LEU A 22 -10.61 -4.15 10.31
CA LEU A 22 -11.85 -3.37 10.29
C LEU A 22 -12.06 -2.53 11.57
N LYS A 23 -11.50 -2.92 12.71
CA LYS A 23 -11.60 -2.14 13.95
C LYS A 23 -10.77 -0.86 13.94
N VAL A 24 -9.73 -0.82 13.12
CA VAL A 24 -8.85 0.36 12.96
C VAL A 24 -9.17 1.13 11.68
N PHE A 25 -10.36 0.95 11.12
CA PHE A 25 -10.81 1.65 9.92
C PHE A 25 -10.88 3.16 10.17
N TRP A 26 -10.42 3.93 9.20
CA TRP A 26 -10.50 5.38 9.19
C TRP A 26 -10.75 5.90 7.76
N LEU A 27 -11.21 7.12 7.64
CA LEU A 27 -11.42 7.77 6.35
C LEU A 27 -10.32 8.80 6.10
N PRO A 28 -9.85 8.96 4.85
CA PRO A 28 -8.84 9.98 4.50
C PRO A 28 -9.19 11.40 4.96
N ASP A 29 -10.49 11.73 5.04
CA ASP A 29 -10.97 13.05 5.47
C ASP A 29 -10.96 13.27 7.00
N GLU A 30 -10.78 12.21 7.78
CA GLU A 30 -10.61 12.33 9.24
C GLU A 30 -9.22 12.86 9.62
N ILE A 31 -8.25 12.73 8.71
CA ILE A 31 -6.87 13.18 8.92
C ILE A 31 -6.69 14.59 8.35
N LYS A 32 -6.30 15.51 9.23
CA LYS A 32 -6.03 16.91 8.87
C LYS A 32 -4.55 17.06 8.49
N VAL A 33 -4.29 17.29 7.22
CA VAL A 33 -2.93 17.39 6.65
C VAL A 33 -2.52 18.81 6.27
N GLU A 34 -3.32 19.82 6.60
CA GLU A 34 -3.07 21.22 6.19
C GLU A 34 -1.76 21.77 6.76
N LYS A 35 -1.39 21.37 7.98
CA LYS A 35 -0.10 21.76 8.58
C LYS A 35 1.06 21.11 7.85
N ASP A 36 0.93 19.82 7.53
CA ASP A 36 1.97 19.06 6.83
C ASP A 36 2.21 19.65 5.44
N ILE A 37 1.14 20.09 4.74
CA ILE A 37 1.25 20.79 3.46
C ILE A 37 2.04 22.10 3.61
N GLN A 38 1.76 22.87 4.66
CA GLN A 38 2.49 24.11 4.92
C GLN A 38 3.97 23.83 5.22
N ASP A 39 4.27 22.81 6.01
CA ASP A 39 5.65 22.43 6.32
C ASP A 39 6.41 22.00 5.07
N ILE A 40 5.82 21.16 4.22
CA ILE A 40 6.40 20.74 2.95
C ILE A 40 6.68 21.94 2.02
N LEU A 41 5.75 22.89 1.94
CA LEU A 41 5.87 24.01 1.01
C LEU A 41 6.83 25.10 1.49
N VAL A 42 6.90 25.35 2.79
CA VAL A 42 7.53 26.55 3.37
C VAL A 42 8.77 26.22 4.22
N ASN A 43 8.68 25.19 5.07
CA ASN A 43 9.68 24.93 6.10
C ASN A 43 10.76 23.95 5.63
N PHE A 44 10.43 23.03 4.73
CA PHE A 44 11.37 22.01 4.26
C PHE A 44 12.43 22.59 3.31
N THR A 45 13.65 22.15 3.45
CA THR A 45 14.70 22.37 2.46
C THR A 45 14.32 21.69 1.13
N PRO A 46 14.91 22.09 0.00
CA PRO A 46 14.65 21.45 -1.29
C PRO A 46 14.88 19.93 -1.27
N SER A 47 15.89 19.45 -0.53
CA SER A 47 16.21 18.01 -0.43
C SER A 47 15.16 17.26 0.39
N GLU A 48 14.70 17.81 1.51
CA GLU A 48 13.65 17.22 2.34
C GLU A 48 12.33 17.18 1.57
N LYS A 49 11.96 18.27 0.95
CA LYS A 49 10.77 18.35 0.09
C LYS A 49 10.81 17.31 -1.01
N HIS A 50 11.94 17.18 -1.73
CA HIS A 50 12.11 16.16 -2.78
C HIS A 50 11.94 14.75 -2.22
N ALA A 51 12.55 14.44 -1.09
CA ALA A 51 12.49 13.12 -0.48
C ALA A 51 11.07 12.76 -0.01
N VAL A 52 10.37 13.68 0.67
CA VAL A 52 8.99 13.45 1.13
C VAL A 52 8.03 13.28 -0.05
N ILE A 53 8.09 14.17 -1.04
CA ILE A 53 7.23 14.09 -2.23
C ILE A 53 7.47 12.81 -3.02
N THR A 54 8.73 12.38 -3.16
CA THR A 54 9.07 11.11 -3.82
C THR A 54 8.51 9.91 -3.05
N THR A 55 8.57 9.93 -1.73
CA THR A 55 8.01 8.87 -0.88
C THR A 55 6.48 8.79 -1.03
N LEU A 56 5.78 9.92 -0.98
CA LEU A 56 4.33 9.98 -1.16
C LEU A 56 3.89 9.48 -2.55
N LYS A 57 4.65 9.82 -3.59
CA LYS A 57 4.45 9.28 -4.94
C LYS A 57 4.55 7.76 -4.97
N LEU A 58 5.61 7.21 -4.38
CA LEU A 58 5.84 5.77 -4.36
C LEU A 58 4.78 5.04 -3.55
N PHE A 59 4.31 5.59 -2.44
CA PHE A 59 3.20 5.01 -1.69
C PHE A 59 1.95 4.87 -2.55
N SER A 60 1.53 5.90 -3.27
CA SER A 60 0.36 5.81 -4.16
C SER A 60 0.49 4.67 -5.18
N ILE A 61 1.71 4.38 -5.65
CA ILE A 61 1.99 3.29 -6.58
C ILE A 61 1.98 1.94 -5.85
N TYR A 62 2.66 1.84 -4.71
CA TYR A 62 2.79 0.59 -3.95
C TYR A 62 1.44 0.09 -3.41
N GLU A 63 0.61 1.00 -2.88
CA GLU A 63 -0.72 0.65 -2.39
C GLU A 63 -1.62 0.11 -3.51
N THR A 64 -1.47 0.64 -4.72
CA THR A 64 -2.20 0.13 -5.89
C THR A 64 -1.74 -1.29 -6.25
N HIS A 65 -0.43 -1.55 -6.27
CA HIS A 65 0.09 -2.90 -6.50
C HIS A 65 -0.30 -3.87 -5.38
N ALA A 66 -0.16 -3.46 -4.12
CA ALA A 66 -0.55 -4.27 -2.98
C ALA A 66 -2.06 -4.58 -3.00
N GLY A 67 -2.89 -3.57 -3.14
CA GLY A 67 -4.34 -3.72 -3.06
C GLY A 67 -4.95 -4.45 -4.24
N SER A 68 -4.59 -4.06 -5.47
CA SER A 68 -5.18 -4.60 -6.69
C SER A 68 -4.56 -5.93 -7.11
N GLU A 69 -3.24 -5.97 -7.20
CA GLU A 69 -2.54 -7.09 -7.81
C GLU A 69 -2.24 -8.19 -6.79
N TYR A 70 -1.76 -7.86 -5.60
CA TYR A 70 -1.45 -8.86 -4.59
C TYR A 70 -2.69 -9.31 -3.80
N TRP A 71 -3.23 -8.48 -2.90
CA TRP A 71 -4.38 -8.85 -2.07
C TRP A 71 -5.63 -9.12 -2.89
N GLY A 72 -5.90 -8.28 -3.90
CA GLY A 72 -7.07 -8.41 -4.78
C GLY A 72 -7.04 -9.62 -5.70
N SER A 73 -5.86 -10.10 -6.10
CA SER A 73 -5.70 -11.13 -7.13
C SER A 73 -4.77 -12.27 -6.70
N ARG A 74 -3.46 -12.02 -6.57
CA ARG A 74 -2.44 -13.06 -6.37
C ARG A 74 -2.68 -13.90 -5.13
N PHE A 75 -2.90 -13.26 -3.98
CA PHE A 75 -3.16 -13.95 -2.71
C PHE A 75 -4.40 -14.86 -2.80
N LYS A 76 -5.47 -14.39 -3.43
CA LYS A 76 -6.71 -15.18 -3.60
C LYS A 76 -6.54 -16.39 -4.50
N LYS A 77 -5.55 -16.39 -5.41
CA LYS A 77 -5.20 -17.55 -6.23
C LYS A 77 -4.40 -18.59 -5.44
N MET A 78 -3.53 -18.13 -4.54
CA MET A 78 -2.74 -19.01 -3.67
C MET A 78 -3.59 -19.70 -2.61
N PHE A 79 -4.54 -18.97 -2.01
CA PHE A 79 -5.35 -19.43 -0.89
C PHE A 79 -6.83 -19.47 -1.27
N ASN A 80 -7.34 -20.67 -1.48
CA ASN A 80 -8.69 -20.91 -2.03
C ASN A 80 -9.77 -21.17 -0.93
N GLY A 81 -9.72 -20.45 0.20
CA GLY A 81 -10.73 -20.51 1.26
C GLY A 81 -11.55 -19.23 1.35
N ALA A 82 -12.82 -19.32 1.75
CA ALA A 82 -13.69 -18.13 1.90
C ALA A 82 -13.15 -17.16 2.95
N GLU A 83 -12.56 -17.67 4.02
CA GLU A 83 -11.91 -16.93 5.10
C GLU A 83 -10.68 -16.15 4.62
N PHE A 84 -9.84 -16.77 3.78
CA PHE A 84 -8.69 -16.11 3.15
C PHE A 84 -9.13 -15.03 2.15
N HIS A 85 -10.16 -15.33 1.35
CA HIS A 85 -10.72 -14.36 0.41
C HIS A 85 -11.34 -13.16 1.13
N ARG A 86 -11.99 -13.38 2.29
CA ARG A 86 -12.51 -12.30 3.14
C ARG A 86 -11.37 -11.41 3.65
N MET A 87 -10.33 -12.01 4.21
CA MET A 87 -9.16 -11.28 4.71
C MET A 87 -8.51 -10.45 3.59
N ALA A 88 -8.22 -11.10 2.47
CA ALA A 88 -7.61 -10.43 1.32
C ALA A 88 -8.48 -9.31 0.74
N SER A 89 -9.81 -9.46 0.78
CA SER A 89 -10.73 -8.39 0.34
C SER A 89 -10.72 -7.20 1.28
N VAL A 90 -10.62 -7.43 2.59
CA VAL A 90 -10.50 -6.35 3.58
C VAL A 90 -9.17 -5.61 3.37
N PHE A 91 -8.05 -6.31 3.25
CA PHE A 91 -6.75 -5.70 3.04
C PHE A 91 -6.71 -4.93 1.71
N SER A 92 -7.15 -5.55 0.61
CA SER A 92 -7.29 -4.87 -0.69
C SER A 92 -8.12 -3.58 -0.59
N MET A 93 -9.21 -3.60 0.17
CA MET A 93 -10.06 -2.42 0.37
C MET A 93 -9.30 -1.31 1.12
N PHE A 94 -8.52 -1.65 2.16
CA PHE A 94 -7.73 -0.66 2.87
C PHE A 94 -6.71 0.01 1.95
N GLU A 95 -5.99 -0.76 1.15
CA GLU A 95 -4.98 -0.20 0.23
C GLU A 95 -5.62 0.71 -0.83
N LEU A 96 -6.73 0.26 -1.45
CA LEU A 96 -7.33 0.96 -2.59
C LEU A 96 -8.31 2.07 -2.19
N ALA A 97 -8.98 1.95 -1.05
CA ALA A 97 -10.05 2.88 -0.67
C ALA A 97 -9.68 3.78 0.52
N VAL A 98 -8.57 3.49 1.22
CA VAL A 98 -8.11 4.27 2.37
C VAL A 98 -6.71 4.83 2.14
N HIS A 99 -5.70 3.94 2.00
CA HIS A 99 -4.30 4.35 1.95
C HIS A 99 -3.97 5.11 0.65
N ALA A 100 -4.19 4.54 -0.52
CA ALA A 100 -3.89 5.20 -1.79
C ALA A 100 -4.64 6.54 -1.96
N PRO A 101 -5.95 6.65 -1.67
CA PRO A 101 -6.65 7.93 -1.67
C PRO A 101 -6.10 8.95 -0.67
N PHE A 102 -5.63 8.52 0.50
CA PHE A 102 -5.01 9.42 1.47
C PHE A 102 -3.73 10.05 0.93
N TYR A 103 -2.80 9.26 0.38
CA TYR A 103 -1.58 9.80 -0.23
C TYR A 103 -1.88 10.67 -1.44
N ASN A 104 -2.87 10.27 -2.25
CA ASN A 104 -3.31 11.07 -3.39
C ASN A 104 -3.90 12.43 -2.93
N LYS A 105 -4.65 12.47 -1.84
CA LYS A 105 -5.16 13.72 -1.25
C LYS A 105 -4.02 14.69 -0.90
N ILE A 106 -2.93 14.20 -0.31
CA ILE A 106 -1.75 15.04 -0.02
C ILE A 106 -1.16 15.57 -1.33
N ASN A 107 -1.00 14.71 -2.35
CA ASN A 107 -0.48 15.12 -3.66
C ASN A 107 -1.39 16.15 -4.34
N GLN A 108 -2.71 16.03 -4.22
CA GLN A 108 -3.68 17.02 -4.71
C GLN A 108 -3.53 18.37 -4.00
N LEU A 109 -3.40 18.37 -2.68
CA LEU A 109 -3.20 19.62 -1.91
C LEU A 109 -1.86 20.30 -2.23
N LEU A 110 -0.87 19.53 -2.66
CA LEU A 110 0.42 20.04 -3.17
C LEU A 110 0.36 20.47 -4.66
N HIS A 111 -0.78 20.25 -5.34
CA HIS A 111 -0.97 20.50 -6.78
C HIS A 111 0.02 19.76 -7.69
N ILE A 112 0.36 18.52 -7.33
CA ILE A 112 1.31 17.67 -8.08
C ILE A 112 0.69 16.36 -8.57
N ASP A 113 -0.60 16.15 -8.42
CA ASP A 113 -1.33 14.92 -8.75
C ASP A 113 -1.59 14.77 -10.27
N THR A 114 -0.54 14.84 -11.06
CA THR A 114 -0.62 14.70 -12.52
C THR A 114 -0.09 13.34 -12.99
N PRO A 115 -0.54 12.84 -14.16
CA PRO A 115 0.02 11.62 -14.74
C PRO A 115 1.54 11.66 -14.89
N GLU A 116 2.08 12.80 -15.30
CA GLU A 116 3.52 13.02 -15.48
C GLU A 116 4.26 12.88 -14.13
N PHE A 117 3.69 13.41 -13.06
CA PHE A 117 4.26 13.27 -11.73
C PHE A 117 4.33 11.81 -11.30
N TYR A 118 3.23 11.06 -11.43
CA TYR A 118 3.20 9.65 -11.04
C TYR A 118 4.10 8.78 -11.93
N MET A 119 4.23 9.09 -13.21
CA MET A 119 5.09 8.34 -14.14
C MET A 119 6.58 8.71 -14.04
N SER A 120 6.93 9.83 -13.39
CA SER A 120 8.32 10.31 -13.31
C SER A 120 9.27 9.41 -12.53
N TYR A 121 8.78 8.37 -11.83
CA TYR A 121 9.66 7.35 -11.24
C TYR A 121 10.41 6.55 -12.31
N LEU A 122 9.89 6.48 -13.53
CA LEU A 122 10.54 5.80 -14.66
C LEU A 122 11.84 6.50 -15.10
N ASP A 123 11.98 7.80 -14.81
CA ASP A 123 13.17 8.59 -15.12
C ASP A 123 14.32 8.33 -14.12
N ASN A 124 14.03 7.66 -13.00
CA ASN A 124 15.00 7.31 -11.99
C ASN A 124 15.19 5.78 -11.94
N PRO A 125 16.35 5.25 -12.39
CA PRO A 125 16.58 3.80 -12.46
C PRO A 125 16.32 3.08 -11.12
N VAL A 126 16.74 3.68 -9.99
CA VAL A 126 16.56 3.07 -8.67
C VAL A 126 15.07 2.94 -8.29
N LEU A 127 14.28 3.97 -8.58
CA LEU A 127 12.84 3.95 -8.30
C LEU A 127 12.11 2.98 -9.23
N LYS A 128 12.49 2.98 -10.50
CA LYS A 128 11.97 2.04 -11.49
C LYS A 128 12.24 0.60 -11.08
N ASP A 129 13.49 0.26 -10.77
CA ASP A 129 13.90 -1.09 -10.35
C ASP A 129 13.13 -1.53 -9.09
N ARG A 130 12.85 -0.60 -8.17
CA ARG A 130 12.07 -0.89 -6.96
C ARG A 130 10.62 -1.26 -7.27
N VAL A 131 9.97 -0.53 -8.16
CA VAL A 131 8.58 -0.82 -8.59
C VAL A 131 8.54 -2.12 -9.38
N GLU A 132 9.49 -2.35 -10.30
CA GLU A 132 9.61 -3.58 -11.06
C GLU A 132 9.87 -4.80 -10.16
N TYR A 133 10.67 -4.64 -9.11
CA TYR A 133 10.90 -5.69 -8.11
C TYR A 133 9.58 -6.15 -7.46
N ILE A 134 8.74 -5.21 -7.02
CA ILE A 134 7.44 -5.53 -6.42
C ILE A 134 6.53 -6.24 -7.43
N SER A 135 6.47 -5.73 -8.66
CA SER A 135 5.68 -6.37 -9.73
C SER A 135 6.16 -7.80 -10.02
N ASN A 136 7.48 -8.02 -10.08
CA ASN A 136 8.06 -9.34 -10.31
C ASN A 136 7.74 -10.34 -9.17
N ILE A 137 7.74 -9.87 -7.92
CA ILE A 137 7.35 -10.69 -6.76
C ILE A 137 5.88 -11.13 -6.88
N ILE A 138 4.99 -10.18 -7.16
CA ILE A 138 3.56 -10.44 -7.29
C ILE A 138 3.29 -11.45 -8.42
N ASN A 139 4.01 -11.32 -9.53
CA ASN A 139 3.84 -12.15 -10.71
C ASN A 139 4.71 -13.43 -10.72
N SER A 140 5.44 -13.72 -9.64
CA SER A 140 6.22 -14.95 -9.53
C SER A 140 5.33 -16.19 -9.61
N GLU A 141 5.77 -17.21 -10.33
CA GLU A 141 5.09 -18.52 -10.39
C GLU A 141 5.28 -19.32 -9.09
N ASP A 142 6.31 -19.03 -8.30
CA ASP A 142 6.57 -19.63 -7.00
C ASP A 142 5.73 -18.90 -5.92
N ASP A 143 4.68 -19.60 -5.44
CA ASP A 143 3.75 -19.08 -4.43
C ASP A 143 4.45 -18.77 -3.11
N LEU A 144 5.39 -19.63 -2.67
CA LEU A 144 6.09 -19.43 -1.41
C LEU A 144 7.05 -18.24 -1.50
N LEU A 145 7.75 -18.09 -2.60
CA LEU A 145 8.61 -16.95 -2.86
C LEU A 145 7.79 -15.67 -2.92
N SER A 146 6.67 -15.66 -3.65
CA SER A 146 5.77 -14.50 -3.73
C SER A 146 5.28 -14.08 -2.35
N LEU A 147 4.83 -15.03 -1.52
CA LEU A 147 4.34 -14.76 -0.16
C LEU A 147 5.44 -14.21 0.75
N ALA A 148 6.59 -14.87 0.80
CA ALA A 148 7.71 -14.47 1.66
C ALA A 148 8.26 -13.09 1.27
N MET A 149 8.46 -12.85 -0.02
CA MET A 149 8.99 -11.58 -0.50
C MET A 149 7.99 -10.44 -0.38
N PHE A 150 6.68 -10.69 -0.59
CA PHE A 150 5.67 -9.66 -0.36
C PHE A 150 5.56 -9.29 1.12
N SER A 151 5.79 -10.24 2.04
CA SER A 151 5.90 -9.92 3.48
C SER A 151 7.05 -8.94 3.77
N LEU A 152 8.15 -8.98 2.98
CA LEU A 152 9.22 -7.99 3.08
C LEU A 152 8.83 -6.64 2.46
N VAL A 153 7.99 -6.61 1.42
CA VAL A 153 7.44 -5.35 0.90
C VAL A 153 6.65 -4.64 2.00
N GLU A 154 5.71 -5.35 2.62
CA GLU A 154 4.88 -4.82 3.71
C GLU A 154 5.71 -4.45 4.95
N GLY A 155 6.51 -5.40 5.47
CA GLY A 155 7.21 -5.26 6.75
C GLY A 155 8.53 -4.48 6.70
N VAL A 156 9.12 -4.26 5.52
CA VAL A 156 10.42 -3.60 5.38
C VAL A 156 10.32 -2.36 4.48
N ILE A 157 9.87 -2.51 3.24
CA ILE A 157 9.87 -1.39 2.27
C ILE A 157 8.91 -0.30 2.72
N LEU A 158 7.66 -0.65 3.04
CA LEU A 158 6.67 0.33 3.49
C LEU A 158 7.03 0.89 4.87
N TYR A 159 7.37 0.03 5.83
CA TYR A 159 7.72 0.48 7.18
C TYR A 159 8.98 1.36 7.22
N SER A 160 9.98 1.13 6.40
CA SER A 160 11.14 2.02 6.30
C SER A 160 10.75 3.40 5.80
N SER A 161 9.81 3.46 4.87
CA SER A 161 9.29 4.72 4.34
C SER A 161 8.40 5.44 5.37
N PHE A 162 7.60 4.73 6.15
CA PHE A 162 6.86 5.30 7.29
C PHE A 162 7.80 5.85 8.36
N ALA A 163 8.86 5.11 8.70
CA ALA A 163 9.87 5.58 9.65
C ALA A 163 10.56 6.86 9.17
N PHE A 164 10.83 6.96 7.87
CA PHE A 164 11.36 8.18 7.26
C PHE A 164 10.37 9.35 7.38
N LEU A 165 9.11 9.17 6.97
CA LEU A 165 8.10 10.24 7.07
C LEU A 165 7.81 10.67 8.51
N LYS A 166 7.90 9.75 9.47
CA LYS A 166 7.68 10.04 10.90
C LYS A 166 8.81 10.91 11.49
N HIS A 167 9.93 11.05 10.80
CA HIS A 167 11.01 11.94 11.23
C HIS A 167 10.66 13.41 11.09
N TYR A 168 9.77 13.73 10.18
CA TYR A 168 9.27 15.09 9.92
C TYR A 168 7.92 15.31 10.62
#